data_e2b04a8f98133ad9458ea67856eaaa93
#
_entry.id   e2b04a8f98133ad9458ea67856eaaa93
#
_cell.length_a   1.000
_cell.length_b   1.000
_cell.length_c   1.000
_cell.angle_alpha   90.00
_cell.angle_beta   90.00
_cell.angle_gamma   90.00
#
_symmetry.space_group_name_H-M   'P 1'
#
loop_
_entity.id
_entity.type
_entity.pdbx_description
1 polymer ?
#
loop_
_entity_poly.entity_id
_entity_poly.type
_entity_poly.pdbx_seq_one_letter_code
_entity_poly.pdbx_strand_id
1 'polypeptide(L)'
;MSKHLLLGWTLSLCVLTALSGSATMAVAASSNATAVSDTQSVSLAGGKLNFVLEGVEARILNSENGGTMYFDPKSERAIIVTEGPAPTAGTTPDAAFRIAVDTLKDKQQAASPNFRMTSEKTIQVNGLRMYRLDGTDDFNGLKLLMASLMTMSDQKITIIEVMSSENDPTGHTAALKNILGK
;
A
#
# COMPACT_ATOMS: atom_id res chain seq x y z
N MET A 1 -10.96 14.97 18.23
CA MET A 1 -12.11 14.32 17.57
C MET A 1 -11.62 13.41 16.46
N SER A 2 -10.79 12.39 16.76
CA SER A 2 -10.08 11.59 15.73
C SER A 2 -10.19 10.08 15.88
N LYS A 3 -11.24 9.56 16.53
CA LYS A 3 -11.34 8.10 16.77
C LYS A 3 -12.07 7.30 15.68
N HIS A 4 -12.63 7.95 14.66
CA HIS A 4 -13.48 7.27 13.67
C HIS A 4 -12.82 6.98 12.32
N LEU A 5 -11.59 7.48 12.06
CA LEU A 5 -10.91 7.31 10.77
C LEU A 5 -10.41 5.88 10.51
N LEU A 6 -10.14 5.11 11.56
CA LEU A 6 -9.47 3.81 11.45
C LEU A 6 -10.39 2.63 11.10
N LEU A 7 -11.71 2.80 11.27
CA LEU A 7 -12.64 1.68 11.07
C LEU A 7 -13.12 1.49 9.63
N GLY A 8 -12.93 2.49 8.78
CA GLY A 8 -13.39 2.46 7.38
C GLY A 8 -12.39 1.85 6.37
N TRP A 9 -11.13 1.76 6.74
CA TRP A 9 -10.06 1.40 5.80
C TRP A 9 -9.85 -0.10 5.59
N THR A 10 -10.42 -0.93 6.46
CA THR A 10 -10.27 -2.39 6.37
C THR A 10 -11.22 -3.03 5.34
N LEU A 11 -12.17 -2.28 4.78
CA LEU A 11 -13.24 -2.84 3.94
C LEU A 11 -13.01 -2.75 2.43
N SER A 12 -12.01 -2.00 1.96
CA SER A 12 -11.82 -1.81 0.52
C SER A 12 -10.93 -2.85 -0.18
N LEU A 13 -10.31 -3.76 0.57
CA LEU A 13 -9.46 -4.82 -0.01
C LEU A 13 -10.12 -6.21 -0.07
N CYS A 14 -11.38 -6.33 0.34
CA CYS A 14 -12.10 -7.61 0.35
C CYS A 14 -13.37 -7.53 -0.50
N VAL A 15 -13.25 -7.64 -1.81
CA VAL A 15 -14.39 -8.07 -2.66
C VAL A 15 -13.88 -9.08 -3.66
N LEU A 16 -14.35 -10.27 -3.46
CA LEU A 16 -14.84 -11.30 -4.39
C LEU A 16 -14.48 -12.70 -3.91
N THR A 17 -15.36 -13.29 -3.14
CA THR A 17 -15.88 -14.63 -3.47
C THR A 17 -17.19 -14.80 -2.69
N ALA A 18 -18.29 -14.78 -3.42
CA ALA A 18 -19.54 -15.34 -2.95
C ALA A 18 -19.47 -16.86 -3.08
N LEU A 19 -19.65 -17.58 -1.97
CA LEU A 19 -20.37 -18.87 -1.98
C LEU A 19 -20.74 -19.23 -0.54
N SER A 20 -22.04 -19.39 -0.39
CA SER A 20 -22.86 -19.88 0.69
C SER A 20 -22.25 -20.89 1.66
N GLY A 21 -22.41 -20.63 2.97
CA GLY A 21 -22.21 -21.62 4.03
C GLY A 21 -22.41 -20.99 5.42
N SER A 22 -23.62 -21.14 5.98
CA SER A 22 -23.96 -20.68 7.33
C SER A 22 -23.20 -21.46 8.38
N ALA A 23 -22.29 -20.80 9.09
CA ALA A 23 -21.83 -21.23 10.41
C ALA A 23 -21.47 -20.00 11.23
N THR A 24 -22.30 -19.65 12.18
CA THR A 24 -22.03 -18.65 13.22
C THR A 24 -20.90 -19.12 14.11
N MET A 25 -19.68 -18.66 13.86
CA MET A 25 -18.59 -18.69 14.81
C MET A 25 -18.28 -17.26 15.23
N ALA A 26 -18.49 -16.95 16.49
CA ALA A 26 -18.01 -15.73 17.10
C ALA A 26 -16.47 -15.76 17.07
N VAL A 27 -15.86 -15.09 16.09
CA VAL A 27 -14.42 -14.86 16.07
C VAL A 27 -14.15 -13.66 16.96
N ALA A 28 -13.60 -13.91 18.15
CA ALA A 28 -12.99 -12.89 18.96
C ALA A 28 -11.88 -12.23 18.12
N ALA A 29 -12.08 -10.99 17.71
CA ALA A 29 -11.05 -10.20 17.06
C ALA A 29 -9.94 -9.91 18.07
N SER A 30 -8.90 -10.73 18.10
CA SER A 30 -7.62 -10.39 18.74
C SER A 30 -7.00 -9.24 17.98
N SER A 31 -7.25 -8.02 18.43
CA SER A 31 -6.50 -6.85 17.99
C SER A 31 -5.11 -6.94 18.61
N ASN A 32 -4.16 -7.53 17.90
CA ASN A 32 -2.74 -7.37 18.21
C ASN A 32 -2.33 -5.93 17.88
N ALA A 33 -2.60 -5.02 18.80
CA ALA A 33 -2.01 -3.70 18.79
C ALA A 33 -0.53 -3.89 19.15
N THR A 34 0.32 -3.87 18.14
CA THR A 34 1.77 -3.89 18.34
C THR A 34 2.24 -2.53 18.82
N ALA A 35 3.17 -2.54 19.79
CA ALA A 35 3.71 -1.35 20.45
C ALA A 35 4.16 -0.28 19.44
N VAL A 36 3.89 0.99 19.77
CA VAL A 36 4.50 2.15 19.10
C VAL A 36 6.00 2.03 19.32
N SER A 37 6.73 1.66 18.28
CA SER A 37 8.18 1.79 18.25
C SER A 37 8.50 3.17 17.69
N ASP A 38 9.41 3.91 18.34
CA ASP A 38 9.81 5.23 17.87
C ASP A 38 10.38 5.20 16.44
N THR A 39 10.85 4.03 15.99
CA THR A 39 11.47 3.85 14.68
C THR A 39 11.20 2.45 14.12
N GLN A 40 10.75 2.37 12.86
CA GLN A 40 10.52 1.13 12.12
C GLN A 40 11.46 1.08 10.91
N SER A 41 12.35 0.08 10.84
CA SER A 41 13.17 -0.17 9.66
C SER A 41 12.44 -1.12 8.72
N VAL A 42 12.27 -0.72 7.46
CA VAL A 42 11.59 -1.51 6.43
C VAL A 42 12.60 -1.89 5.36
N SER A 43 12.70 -3.20 5.07
CA SER A 43 13.60 -3.75 4.04
C SER A 43 12.80 -4.63 3.09
N LEU A 44 12.79 -4.30 1.81
CA LEU A 44 11.95 -4.88 0.77
C LEU A 44 12.75 -5.22 -0.48
N ALA A 45 12.12 -5.98 -1.39
CA ALA A 45 12.72 -6.35 -2.69
C ALA A 45 14.12 -6.95 -2.56
N GLY A 46 14.29 -7.88 -1.60
CA GLY A 46 15.58 -8.53 -1.35
C GLY A 46 16.65 -7.59 -0.78
N GLY A 47 16.25 -6.58 -0.01
CA GLY A 47 17.17 -5.60 0.61
C GLY A 47 17.60 -4.46 -0.32
N LYS A 48 17.05 -4.37 -1.51
CA LYS A 48 17.35 -3.28 -2.47
C LYS A 48 16.59 -1.99 -2.16
N LEU A 49 15.49 -2.10 -1.42
CA LEU A 49 14.68 -0.97 -0.98
C LEU A 49 14.64 -0.92 0.54
N ASN A 50 15.33 0.04 1.14
CA ASN A 50 15.44 0.19 2.59
C ASN A 50 15.08 1.63 2.97
N PHE A 51 14.20 1.77 3.96
CA PHE A 51 13.82 3.06 4.51
C PHE A 51 13.42 2.93 5.98
N VAL A 52 13.37 4.06 6.66
CA VAL A 52 13.04 4.14 8.08
C VAL A 52 11.79 4.98 8.26
N LEU A 53 10.87 4.51 9.08
CA LEU A 53 9.65 5.23 9.45
C LEU A 53 9.69 5.56 10.94
N GLU A 54 9.47 6.81 11.28
CA GLU A 54 9.49 7.30 12.66
C GLU A 54 8.07 7.61 13.14
N GLY A 55 7.79 7.32 14.41
CA GLY A 55 6.53 7.65 15.06
C GLY A 55 5.30 6.95 14.47
N VAL A 56 5.48 5.80 13.83
CA VAL A 56 4.40 5.04 13.18
C VAL A 56 3.93 3.86 14.03
N GLU A 57 2.65 3.55 13.92
CA GLU A 57 2.06 2.31 14.41
C GLU A 57 2.05 1.28 13.29
N ALA A 58 2.68 0.13 13.51
CA ALA A 58 2.66 -0.99 12.56
C ALA A 58 1.49 -1.93 12.84
N ARG A 59 0.74 -2.30 11.78
CA ARG A 59 -0.38 -3.26 11.85
C ARG A 59 -0.28 -4.26 10.71
N ILE A 60 -0.33 -5.54 11.04
CA ILE A 60 -0.41 -6.61 10.04
C ILE A 60 -1.84 -6.61 9.46
N LEU A 61 -1.93 -6.60 8.15
CA LEU A 61 -3.21 -6.68 7.43
C LEU A 61 -3.58 -8.15 7.22
N ASN A 62 -4.74 -8.54 7.72
CA ASN A 62 -5.32 -9.85 7.50
C ASN A 62 -6.06 -9.86 6.14
N SER A 63 -5.31 -9.75 5.05
CA SER A 63 -5.82 -9.85 3.69
C SER A 63 -5.22 -11.06 2.97
N GLU A 64 -5.85 -11.53 1.90
CA GLU A 64 -5.34 -12.66 1.09
C GLU A 64 -3.89 -12.48 0.62
N ASN A 65 -3.48 -11.24 0.39
CA ASN A 65 -2.11 -10.91 -0.03
C ASN A 65 -1.18 -10.57 1.15
N GLY A 66 -1.69 -10.58 2.39
CA GLY A 66 -0.93 -10.14 3.55
C GLY A 66 -0.57 -8.65 3.45
N GLY A 67 0.35 -8.22 4.29
CA GLY A 67 0.90 -6.87 4.23
C GLY A 67 1.03 -6.24 5.61
N THR A 68 1.69 -5.09 5.64
CA THR A 68 1.85 -4.29 6.84
C THR A 68 1.44 -2.86 6.55
N MET A 69 0.56 -2.32 7.36
CA MET A 69 0.22 -0.90 7.37
C MET A 69 1.03 -0.19 8.46
N TYR A 70 1.70 0.86 8.08
CA TYR A 70 2.38 1.81 8.97
C TYR A 70 1.56 3.09 9.00
N PHE A 71 1.02 3.43 10.15
CA PHE A 71 0.18 4.61 10.31
C PHE A 71 0.86 5.64 11.21
N ASP A 72 1.02 6.86 10.70
CA ASP A 72 1.47 8.01 11.48
C ASP A 72 0.24 8.78 12.00
N PRO A 73 -0.07 8.69 13.31
CA PRO A 73 -1.24 9.35 13.87
C PRO A 73 -1.13 10.87 13.93
N LYS A 74 0.07 11.44 13.80
CA LYS A 74 0.28 12.89 13.85
C LYS A 74 -0.04 13.55 12.51
N SER A 75 0.36 12.91 11.41
CA SER A 75 0.13 13.42 10.05
C SER A 75 -1.06 12.75 9.37
N GLU A 76 -1.72 11.77 10.04
CA GLU A 76 -2.81 10.96 9.48
C GLU A 76 -2.38 10.28 8.15
N ARG A 77 -1.09 9.89 8.05
CA ARG A 77 -0.53 9.23 6.87
C ARG A 77 -0.49 7.73 7.07
N ALA A 78 -0.89 7.00 6.04
CA ALA A 78 -0.72 5.55 5.99
C ALA A 78 0.24 5.15 4.89
N ILE A 79 1.12 4.18 5.19
CA ILE A 79 1.97 3.52 4.23
C ILE A 79 1.65 2.03 4.32
N ILE A 80 1.16 1.45 3.22
CA ILE A 80 0.85 0.02 3.15
C ILE A 80 1.90 -0.65 2.29
N VAL A 81 2.49 -1.71 2.82
CA VAL A 81 3.49 -2.53 2.13
C VAL A 81 2.94 -3.93 1.95
N THR A 82 2.98 -4.42 0.72
CA THR A 82 2.58 -5.78 0.36
C THR A 82 3.65 -6.42 -0.51
N GLU A 83 4.02 -7.65 -0.19
CA GLU A 83 4.86 -8.50 -1.04
C GLU A 83 4.12 -9.80 -1.37
N GLY A 84 4.21 -10.22 -2.62
CA GLY A 84 3.55 -11.44 -3.10
C GLY A 84 4.29 -12.06 -4.28
N PRO A 85 3.83 -13.20 -4.78
CA PRO A 85 4.41 -13.81 -5.98
C PRO A 85 4.19 -12.91 -7.20
N ALA A 86 5.21 -12.79 -8.03
CA ALA A 86 5.08 -12.12 -9.32
C ALA A 86 4.31 -12.97 -10.33
N PRO A 87 3.58 -12.37 -11.27
CA PRO A 87 2.90 -13.08 -12.36
C PRO A 87 3.95 -13.59 -13.38
N THR A 88 4.59 -14.73 -13.09
CA THR A 88 5.75 -15.22 -13.86
C THR A 88 5.44 -16.37 -14.81
N ALA A 89 4.28 -17.00 -14.72
CA ALA A 89 3.97 -18.19 -15.50
C ALA A 89 3.99 -17.91 -17.01
N GLY A 90 5.02 -18.43 -17.71
CA GLY A 90 5.13 -18.41 -19.15
C GLY A 90 5.38 -17.05 -19.80
N THR A 91 5.81 -16.03 -19.04
CA THR A 91 6.00 -14.67 -19.54
C THR A 91 7.45 -14.21 -19.39
N THR A 92 7.87 -13.29 -20.28
CA THR A 92 9.14 -12.57 -20.10
C THR A 92 9.04 -11.60 -18.94
N PRO A 93 10.17 -11.22 -18.28
CA PRO A 93 10.14 -10.24 -17.18
C PRO A 93 9.44 -8.92 -17.54
N ASP A 94 9.60 -8.45 -18.77
CA ASP A 94 8.94 -7.23 -19.26
C ASP A 94 7.43 -7.41 -19.44
N ALA A 95 6.99 -8.57 -19.92
CA ALA A 95 5.56 -8.87 -20.03
C ALA A 95 4.92 -9.02 -18.65
N ALA A 96 5.58 -9.73 -17.72
CA ALA A 96 5.14 -9.86 -16.34
C ALA A 96 5.01 -8.50 -15.64
N PHE A 97 5.99 -7.61 -15.83
CA PHE A 97 5.95 -6.25 -15.29
C PHE A 97 4.76 -5.45 -15.83
N ARG A 98 4.48 -5.52 -17.14
CA ARG A 98 3.31 -4.84 -17.72
C ARG A 98 2.00 -5.38 -17.18
N ILE A 99 1.85 -6.71 -17.10
CA ILE A 99 0.67 -7.34 -16.49
C ILE A 99 0.48 -6.86 -15.06
N ALA A 100 1.55 -6.78 -14.27
CA ALA A 100 1.48 -6.29 -12.88
C ALA A 100 1.06 -4.81 -12.81
N VAL A 101 1.56 -3.95 -13.72
CA VAL A 101 1.16 -2.54 -13.81
C VAL A 101 -0.33 -2.42 -14.14
N ASP A 102 -0.81 -3.14 -15.14
CA ASP A 102 -2.23 -3.10 -15.54
C ASP A 102 -3.12 -3.60 -14.39
N THR A 103 -2.73 -4.72 -13.76
CA THR A 103 -3.44 -5.26 -12.59
C THR A 103 -3.49 -4.26 -11.42
N LEU A 104 -2.39 -3.53 -11.15
CA LEU A 104 -2.35 -2.51 -10.10
C LEU A 104 -3.36 -1.39 -10.42
N LYS A 105 -3.38 -0.90 -11.66
CA LYS A 105 -4.29 0.17 -12.09
C LYS A 105 -5.76 -0.26 -11.98
N ASP A 106 -6.08 -1.47 -12.44
CA ASP A 106 -7.43 -2.02 -12.36
C ASP A 106 -7.90 -2.18 -10.92
N LYS A 107 -7.03 -2.73 -10.05
CA LYS A 107 -7.32 -2.86 -8.62
C LYS A 107 -7.51 -1.51 -7.94
N GLN A 108 -6.67 -0.52 -8.25
CA GLN A 108 -6.79 0.83 -7.72
C GLN A 108 -8.14 1.45 -8.10
N GLN A 109 -8.53 1.36 -9.37
CA GLN A 109 -9.80 1.90 -9.85
C GLN A 109 -11.01 1.16 -9.25
N ALA A 110 -10.91 -0.17 -9.10
CA ALA A 110 -11.97 -0.98 -8.50
C ALA A 110 -12.14 -0.71 -6.99
N ALA A 111 -11.01 -0.55 -6.27
CA ALA A 111 -11.02 -0.27 -4.84
C ALA A 111 -11.48 1.15 -4.52
N SER A 112 -11.23 2.09 -5.43
CA SER A 112 -11.51 3.51 -5.23
C SER A 112 -12.12 4.15 -6.49
N PRO A 113 -13.46 4.12 -6.63
CA PRO A 113 -14.16 4.70 -7.79
C PRO A 113 -13.90 6.21 -7.98
N ASN A 114 -13.57 6.91 -6.90
CA ASN A 114 -13.26 8.34 -6.91
C ASN A 114 -11.79 8.66 -7.17
N PHE A 115 -10.94 7.64 -7.31
CA PHE A 115 -9.54 7.82 -7.63
C PHE A 115 -9.36 8.56 -8.97
N ARG A 116 -8.50 9.58 -8.97
CA ARG A 116 -8.11 10.35 -10.15
C ARG A 116 -6.60 10.30 -10.29
N MET A 117 -6.13 9.58 -11.30
CA MET A 117 -4.71 9.54 -11.64
C MET A 117 -4.24 10.93 -12.07
N THR A 118 -3.15 11.40 -11.49
CA THR A 118 -2.50 12.68 -11.82
C THR A 118 -1.19 12.48 -12.58
N SER A 119 -0.47 11.40 -12.31
CA SER A 119 0.75 11.05 -13.04
C SER A 119 1.04 9.55 -12.97
N GLU A 120 1.69 9.03 -14.01
CA GLU A 120 2.29 7.70 -14.01
C GLU A 120 3.66 7.73 -14.66
N LYS A 121 4.61 6.94 -14.14
CA LYS A 121 5.94 6.83 -14.72
C LYS A 121 6.68 5.58 -14.25
N THR A 122 7.63 5.14 -15.05
CA THR A 122 8.63 4.15 -14.64
C THR A 122 9.93 4.86 -14.28
N ILE A 123 10.50 4.54 -13.13
CA ILE A 123 11.74 5.10 -12.61
C ILE A 123 12.72 3.99 -12.25
N GLN A 124 13.99 4.35 -12.06
CA GLN A 124 15.02 3.45 -11.53
C GLN A 124 15.36 3.87 -10.10
N VAL A 125 15.35 2.92 -9.16
CA VAL A 125 15.68 3.11 -7.75
C VAL A 125 16.56 1.95 -7.30
N ASN A 126 17.81 2.21 -6.93
CA ASN A 126 18.76 1.20 -6.44
C ASN A 126 18.86 -0.04 -7.35
N GLY A 127 18.85 0.18 -8.69
CA GLY A 127 18.87 -0.90 -9.68
C GLY A 127 17.51 -1.61 -9.89
N LEU A 128 16.47 -1.22 -9.18
CA LEU A 128 15.11 -1.71 -9.39
C LEU A 128 14.37 -0.85 -10.41
N ARG A 129 13.72 -1.50 -11.38
CA ARG A 129 12.70 -0.88 -12.20
C ARG A 129 11.44 -0.74 -11.38
N MET A 130 10.97 0.48 -11.16
CA MET A 130 9.81 0.77 -10.33
C MET A 130 8.77 1.57 -11.12
N TYR A 131 7.54 1.11 -11.11
CA TYR A 131 6.38 1.86 -11.58
C TYR A 131 5.85 2.72 -10.44
N ARG A 132 5.57 3.97 -10.74
CA ARG A 132 4.95 4.92 -9.82
C ARG A 132 3.68 5.46 -10.43
N LEU A 133 2.59 5.39 -9.69
CA LEU A 133 1.28 5.92 -9.99
C LEU A 133 0.92 6.95 -8.91
N ASP A 134 0.73 8.20 -9.26
CA ASP A 134 0.27 9.25 -8.34
C ASP A 134 -1.18 9.62 -8.67
N GLY A 135 -1.94 9.98 -7.65
CA GLY A 135 -3.33 10.38 -7.82
C GLY A 135 -3.91 11.06 -6.58
N THR A 136 -5.18 11.39 -6.71
CA THR A 136 -6.01 11.88 -5.61
C THR A 136 -7.22 10.99 -5.46
N ASP A 137 -7.80 10.97 -4.27
CA ASP A 137 -9.02 10.24 -3.97
C ASP A 137 -9.94 11.05 -3.08
N ASP A 138 -11.23 10.70 -3.10
CA ASP A 138 -12.23 11.20 -2.17
C ASP A 138 -12.87 10.03 -1.45
N PHE A 139 -12.41 9.78 -0.26
CA PHE A 139 -12.93 8.72 0.59
C PHE A 139 -13.86 9.29 1.65
N ASN A 140 -15.19 9.18 1.44
CA ASN A 140 -16.22 9.71 2.35
C ASN A 140 -16.03 11.20 2.70
N GLY A 141 -15.65 12.02 1.72
CA GLY A 141 -15.40 13.45 1.91
C GLY A 141 -13.99 13.79 2.42
N LEU A 142 -13.16 12.79 2.68
CA LEU A 142 -11.75 12.96 3.01
C LEU A 142 -10.93 12.99 1.73
N LYS A 143 -10.34 14.14 1.41
CA LYS A 143 -9.47 14.32 0.25
C LYS A 143 -8.08 13.78 0.54
N LEU A 144 -7.62 12.88 -0.31
CA LEU A 144 -6.35 12.18 -0.15
C LEU A 144 -5.41 12.40 -1.33
N LEU A 145 -4.12 12.51 -1.02
CA LEU A 145 -3.03 12.30 -1.96
C LEU A 145 -2.64 10.83 -1.88
N MET A 146 -2.52 10.19 -3.03
CA MET A 146 -2.17 8.78 -3.14
C MET A 146 -0.96 8.58 -4.05
N ALA A 147 -0.08 7.67 -3.67
CA ALA A 147 0.98 7.18 -4.54
C ALA A 147 1.12 5.68 -4.36
N SER A 148 1.14 4.95 -5.48
CA SER A 148 1.43 3.52 -5.51
C SER A 148 2.78 3.31 -6.20
N LEU A 149 3.69 2.64 -5.52
CA LEU A 149 5.02 2.25 -6.01
C LEU A 149 5.02 0.73 -6.18
N MET A 150 5.36 0.22 -7.35
CA MET A 150 5.42 -1.21 -7.63
C MET A 150 6.74 -1.58 -8.28
N THR A 151 7.37 -2.62 -7.75
CA THR A 151 8.57 -3.22 -8.35
C THR A 151 8.49 -4.73 -8.34
N MET A 152 9.30 -5.36 -9.18
CA MET A 152 9.46 -6.81 -9.22
C MET A 152 10.94 -7.16 -9.06
N SER A 153 11.23 -8.07 -8.13
CA SER A 153 12.57 -8.62 -7.87
C SER A 153 12.43 -10.05 -7.37
N ASP A 154 13.30 -10.94 -7.81
CA ASP A 154 13.40 -12.30 -7.29
C ASP A 154 12.07 -13.08 -7.28
N GLN A 155 11.31 -12.97 -8.38
CA GLN A 155 9.98 -13.58 -8.56
C GLN A 155 8.92 -13.09 -7.57
N LYS A 156 9.15 -11.95 -6.93
CA LYS A 156 8.20 -11.28 -6.06
C LYS A 156 7.79 -9.94 -6.65
N ILE A 157 6.56 -9.56 -6.38
CA ILE A 157 6.06 -8.20 -6.57
C ILE A 157 6.05 -7.52 -5.20
N THR A 158 6.55 -6.31 -5.14
CA THR A 158 6.47 -5.43 -3.97
C THR A 158 5.62 -4.22 -4.35
N ILE A 159 4.59 -3.93 -3.57
CA ILE A 159 3.73 -2.76 -3.73
C ILE A 159 3.81 -1.95 -2.45
N ILE A 160 4.00 -0.64 -2.58
CA ILE A 160 3.97 0.33 -1.48
C ILE A 160 2.95 1.39 -1.84
N GLU A 161 1.94 1.55 -1.01
CA GLU A 161 0.92 2.58 -1.17
C GLU A 161 1.11 3.63 -0.08
N VAL A 162 1.21 4.89 -0.48
CA VAL A 162 1.32 6.05 0.43
C VAL A 162 0.05 6.87 0.29
N MET A 163 -0.65 7.03 1.41
CA MET A 163 -1.88 7.83 1.51
C MET A 163 -1.69 8.92 2.53
N SER A 164 -1.99 10.15 2.17
CA SER A 164 -1.85 11.34 3.03
C SER A 164 -3.04 12.27 2.83
N SER A 165 -3.33 13.10 3.81
CA SER A 165 -4.29 14.19 3.63
C SER A 165 -3.87 15.10 2.46
N GLU A 166 -4.82 15.59 1.65
CA GLU A 166 -4.58 16.60 0.61
C GLU A 166 -3.97 17.89 1.19
N ASN A 167 -4.18 18.14 2.48
CA ASN A 167 -3.65 19.30 3.19
C ASN A 167 -2.18 19.15 3.59
N ASP A 168 -1.56 17.96 3.41
CA ASP A 168 -0.13 17.73 3.70
C ASP A 168 0.67 17.24 2.47
N PRO A 169 0.75 18.03 1.40
CA PRO A 169 1.51 17.65 0.19
C PRO A 169 3.03 17.59 0.45
N THR A 170 3.51 18.40 1.37
CA THR A 170 4.94 18.41 1.75
C THR A 170 5.33 17.12 2.45
N GLY A 171 4.55 16.69 3.44
CA GLY A 171 4.80 15.43 4.13
C GLY A 171 4.59 14.20 3.23
N HIS A 172 3.60 14.24 2.33
CA HIS A 172 3.43 13.19 1.30
C HIS A 172 4.69 13.05 0.44
N THR A 173 5.22 14.19 -0.04
CA THR A 173 6.44 14.22 -0.85
C THR A 173 7.66 13.75 -0.06
N ALA A 174 7.78 14.14 1.21
CA ALA A 174 8.87 13.71 2.09
C ALA A 174 8.85 12.19 2.33
N ALA A 175 7.67 11.61 2.58
CA ALA A 175 7.51 10.16 2.73
C ALA A 175 7.95 9.41 1.46
N LEU A 176 7.55 9.88 0.28
CA LEU A 176 7.98 9.30 -1.00
C LEU A 176 9.49 9.42 -1.22
N LYS A 177 10.11 10.56 -0.88
CA LYS A 177 11.57 10.73 -0.96
C LYS A 177 12.30 9.76 -0.05
N ASN A 178 11.83 9.61 1.19
CA ASN A 178 12.40 8.64 2.14
C ASN A 178 12.34 7.21 1.59
N ILE A 179 11.19 6.77 1.11
CA ILE A 179 11.01 5.43 0.53
C ILE A 179 11.92 5.23 -0.70
N LEU A 180 12.08 6.25 -1.53
CA LEU A 180 12.87 6.19 -2.77
C LEU A 180 14.37 6.47 -2.54
N GLY A 181 14.81 6.74 -1.31
CA GLY A 181 16.20 7.02 -0.99
C GLY A 181 16.74 8.32 -1.63
N LYS A 182 15.93 9.39 -1.63
CA LYS A 182 16.25 10.68 -2.27
C LYS A 182 16.23 11.83 -1.29
#